data_609989e8bd6374ab556f850ecbd211fc
#
_entry.id   609989e8bd6374ab556f850ecbd211fc
#
_cell.length_a   1.000
_cell.length_b   1.000
_cell.length_c   1.000
_cell.angle_alpha   90.00
_cell.angle_beta   90.00
_cell.angle_gamma   90.00
#
_symmetry.space_group_name_H-M   'P 1'
#
loop_
_entity.id
_entity.type
_entity.pdbx_description
1 polymer ?
#
loop_
_entity_poly.entity_id
_entity_poly.type
_entity_poly.pdbx_seq_one_letter_code
_entity_poly.pdbx_strand_id
1 'polypeptide(L)'
;MDVHAELSSFKTRVDREIAVFLDRAIKETAKHDRFMTEALRYVKTLVLSGGKRLRAAFMYYGYVAAGGEDRERMLRAAVSIELVHIFLLIHDDIIDRDEKRHGMATAHAHFESIARTVFSHADAAHFGNSMAIIVGDMVGALGNQIIFESGFPPERV
;
A
#
# COMPACT_ATOMS: atom_id res chain seq x y z
N MET A 1 7.75 -30.09 2.29
CA MET A 1 7.89 -28.61 2.36
C MET A 1 6.66 -28.09 3.11
N ASP A 2 6.84 -27.35 4.17
CA ASP A 2 5.73 -26.75 4.91
C ASP A 2 5.30 -25.44 4.20
N VAL A 3 4.12 -25.49 3.57
CA VAL A 3 3.55 -24.37 2.81
C VAL A 3 3.30 -23.15 3.70
N HIS A 4 2.92 -23.36 4.97
CA HIS A 4 2.68 -22.26 5.89
C HIS A 4 3.97 -21.54 6.27
N ALA A 5 5.05 -22.27 6.51
CA ALA A 5 6.37 -21.69 6.77
C ALA A 5 6.89 -20.91 5.57
N GLU A 6 6.71 -21.46 4.35
CA GLU A 6 7.11 -20.78 3.10
C GLU A 6 6.34 -19.48 2.89
N LEU A 7 5.01 -19.47 3.03
CA LEU A 7 4.18 -18.28 2.90
C LEU A 7 4.50 -17.23 3.97
N SER A 8 4.83 -17.64 5.19
CA SER A 8 5.24 -16.72 6.26
C SER A 8 6.59 -16.06 5.94
N SER A 9 7.55 -16.84 5.44
CA SER A 9 8.85 -16.34 4.98
C SER A 9 8.68 -15.37 3.80
N PHE A 10 7.86 -15.76 2.82
CA PHE A 10 7.54 -14.92 1.67
C PHE A 10 6.91 -13.59 2.09
N LYS A 11 5.91 -13.64 3.00
CA LYS A 11 5.30 -12.42 3.56
C LYS A 11 6.34 -11.47 4.13
N THR A 12 7.28 -11.97 4.93
CA THR A 12 8.35 -11.16 5.53
C THR A 12 9.20 -10.47 4.46
N ARG A 13 9.51 -11.16 3.38
CA ARG A 13 10.25 -10.59 2.24
C ARG A 13 9.46 -9.49 1.54
N VAL A 14 8.17 -9.73 1.26
CA VAL A 14 7.28 -8.72 0.64
C VAL A 14 7.11 -7.50 1.54
N ASP A 15 6.88 -7.68 2.85
CA ASP A 15 6.76 -6.58 3.80
C ASP A 15 8.02 -5.70 3.83
N ARG A 16 9.19 -6.33 3.73
CA ARG A 16 10.47 -5.60 3.63
C ARG A 16 10.56 -4.78 2.35
N GLU A 17 10.21 -5.35 1.20
CA GLU A 17 10.22 -4.61 -0.09
C GLU A 17 9.20 -3.46 -0.08
N ILE A 18 7.99 -3.66 0.47
CA ILE A 18 7.00 -2.61 0.69
C ILE A 18 7.60 -1.48 1.55
N ALA A 19 8.24 -1.82 2.67
CA ALA A 19 8.83 -0.85 3.58
C ALA A 19 9.92 -0.02 2.86
N VAL A 20 10.83 -0.67 2.15
CA VAL A 20 11.92 -0.01 1.40
C VAL A 20 11.36 0.93 0.34
N PHE A 21 10.37 0.48 -0.43
CA PHE A 21 9.74 1.29 -1.47
C PHE A 21 9.05 2.53 -0.89
N LEU A 22 8.22 2.34 0.14
CA LEU A 22 7.49 3.45 0.77
C LEU A 22 8.43 4.42 1.50
N ASP A 23 9.53 3.95 2.10
CA ASP A 23 10.55 4.83 2.69
C ASP A 23 11.21 5.74 1.65
N ARG A 24 11.47 5.22 0.45
CA ARG A 24 11.96 6.02 -0.67
C ARG A 24 10.94 7.09 -1.08
N ALA A 25 9.67 6.71 -1.23
CA ALA A 25 8.58 7.64 -1.57
C ALA A 25 8.41 8.74 -0.48
N ILE A 26 8.40 8.34 0.79
CA ILE A 26 8.34 9.27 1.94
C ILE A 26 9.51 10.25 1.93
N LYS A 27 10.73 9.76 1.70
CA LYS A 27 11.93 10.62 1.62
C LYS A 27 11.86 11.62 0.48
N GLU A 28 11.31 11.22 -0.66
CA GLU A 28 11.15 12.10 -1.81
C GLU A 28 10.07 13.15 -1.54
N THR A 29 8.90 12.75 -1.04
CA THR A 29 7.80 13.64 -0.70
C THR A 29 8.19 14.66 0.38
N ALA A 30 9.05 14.28 1.32
CA ALA A 30 9.53 15.15 2.40
C ALA A 30 10.31 16.38 1.93
N LYS A 31 10.79 16.37 0.68
CA LYS A 31 11.44 17.54 0.07
C LYS A 31 10.44 18.62 -0.37
N HIS A 32 9.17 18.26 -0.51
CA HIS A 32 8.16 19.08 -1.16
C HIS A 32 6.99 19.43 -0.25
N ASP A 33 6.48 18.46 0.52
CA ASP A 33 5.29 18.64 1.33
C ASP A 33 5.33 17.82 2.63
N ARG A 34 5.24 18.53 3.76
CA ARG A 34 5.28 17.89 5.09
C ARG A 34 3.99 17.11 5.38
N PHE A 35 2.84 17.65 5.00
CA PHE A 35 1.56 17.02 5.31
C PHE A 35 1.39 15.70 4.54
N MET A 36 1.70 15.70 3.25
CA MET A 36 1.68 14.48 2.44
C MET A 36 2.73 13.46 2.89
N THR A 37 3.85 13.91 3.43
CA THR A 37 4.85 13.04 4.06
C THR A 37 4.27 12.28 5.24
N GLU A 38 3.55 12.96 6.14
CA GLU A 38 2.89 12.32 7.29
C GLU A 38 1.75 11.39 6.84
N ALA A 39 1.02 11.78 5.80
CA ALA A 39 -0.01 10.94 5.19
C ALA A 39 0.58 9.63 4.66
N LEU A 40 1.71 9.67 3.94
CA LEU A 40 2.41 8.47 3.47
C LEU A 40 2.97 7.62 4.62
N ARG A 41 3.46 8.23 5.69
CA ARG A 41 3.89 7.49 6.89
C ARG A 41 2.75 6.73 7.51
N TYR A 42 1.57 7.36 7.61
CA TYR A 42 0.38 6.69 8.09
C TYR A 42 -0.02 5.51 7.21
N VAL A 43 -0.05 5.72 5.87
CA VAL A 43 -0.32 4.64 4.91
C VAL A 43 0.68 3.50 5.06
N LYS A 44 1.98 3.78 5.18
CA LYS A 44 2.98 2.75 5.42
C LYS A 44 2.66 1.91 6.67
N THR A 45 2.26 2.57 7.76
CA THR A 45 1.87 1.88 8.99
C THR A 45 0.63 1.01 8.75
N LEU A 46 -0.38 1.54 8.06
CA LEU A 46 -1.61 0.82 7.71
C LEU A 46 -1.33 -0.40 6.83
N VAL A 47 -0.51 -0.26 5.79
CA VAL A 47 -0.12 -1.36 4.88
C VAL A 47 0.59 -2.47 5.65
N LEU A 48 1.48 -2.13 6.57
CA LEU A 48 2.29 -3.09 7.31
C LEU A 48 1.61 -3.65 8.56
N SER A 49 0.43 -3.13 8.94
CA SER A 49 -0.31 -3.60 10.13
C SER A 49 -0.90 -5.01 9.99
N GLY A 50 -1.04 -5.52 8.76
CA GLY A 50 -1.67 -6.83 8.52
C GLY A 50 -1.58 -7.32 7.09
N GLY A 51 -2.35 -8.39 6.80
CA GLY A 51 -2.41 -9.00 5.48
C GLY A 51 -1.50 -10.23 5.33
N LYS A 52 -1.97 -11.21 4.56
CA LYS A 52 -1.26 -12.47 4.29
C LYS A 52 -0.34 -12.40 3.06
N ARG A 53 -0.38 -11.30 2.31
CA ARG A 53 0.37 -11.08 1.04
C ARG A 53 0.11 -12.17 -0.01
N LEU A 54 -1.09 -12.71 -0.03
CA LEU A 54 -1.43 -13.79 -0.96
C LEU A 54 -1.43 -13.33 -2.43
N ARG A 55 -1.81 -12.08 -2.71
CA ARG A 55 -1.80 -11.54 -4.08
C ARG A 55 -0.38 -11.48 -4.63
N ALA A 56 0.55 -10.94 -3.85
CA ALA A 56 1.97 -10.94 -4.19
C ALA A 56 2.50 -12.37 -4.33
N ALA A 57 2.07 -13.32 -3.47
CA ALA A 57 2.46 -14.71 -3.56
C ALA A 57 1.98 -15.34 -4.88
N PHE A 58 0.72 -15.14 -5.27
CA PHE A 58 0.21 -15.66 -6.54
C PHE A 58 0.97 -15.08 -7.74
N MET A 59 1.25 -13.79 -7.74
CA MET A 59 2.03 -13.15 -8.80
C MET A 59 3.46 -13.73 -8.88
N TYR A 60 4.14 -13.82 -7.74
CA TYR A 60 5.51 -14.31 -7.66
C TYR A 60 5.62 -15.81 -8.04
N TYR A 61 4.84 -16.67 -7.40
CA TYR A 61 4.91 -18.11 -7.66
C TYR A 61 4.35 -18.48 -9.02
N GLY A 62 3.36 -17.73 -9.55
CA GLY A 62 2.89 -17.88 -10.93
C GLY A 62 4.00 -17.59 -11.94
N TYR A 63 4.77 -16.51 -11.73
CA TYR A 63 5.94 -16.21 -12.57
C TYR A 63 6.99 -17.34 -12.53
N VAL A 64 7.31 -17.84 -11.33
CA VAL A 64 8.28 -18.95 -11.19
C VAL A 64 7.76 -20.23 -11.83
N ALA A 65 6.47 -20.54 -11.68
CA ALA A 65 5.85 -21.72 -12.28
C ALA A 65 5.83 -21.66 -13.81
N ALA A 66 5.76 -20.45 -14.37
CA ALA A 66 5.85 -20.21 -15.81
C ALA A 66 7.32 -20.20 -16.34
N GLY A 67 8.30 -20.57 -15.52
CA GLY A 67 9.71 -20.63 -15.91
C GLY A 67 10.46 -19.30 -15.76
N GLY A 68 9.92 -18.35 -15.01
CA GLY A 68 10.61 -17.09 -14.73
C GLY A 68 11.80 -17.29 -13.79
N GLU A 69 12.96 -16.72 -14.14
CA GLU A 69 14.23 -16.93 -13.43
C GLU A 69 14.61 -15.76 -12.51
N ASP A 70 14.24 -14.52 -12.86
CA ASP A 70 14.61 -13.31 -12.09
C ASP A 70 13.68 -13.12 -10.86
N ARG A 71 13.90 -13.93 -9.86
CA ARG A 71 13.07 -14.00 -8.64
C ARG A 71 13.11 -12.73 -7.82
N GLU A 72 14.25 -12.05 -7.76
CA GLU A 72 14.39 -10.83 -6.96
C GLU A 72 13.69 -9.64 -7.64
N ARG A 73 13.77 -9.56 -8.96
CA ARG A 73 13.00 -8.58 -9.74
C ARG A 73 11.50 -8.82 -9.58
N MET A 74 11.08 -10.08 -9.67
CA MET A 74 9.67 -10.45 -9.52
C MET A 74 9.15 -10.17 -8.11
N LEU A 75 9.95 -10.40 -7.07
CA LEU A 75 9.59 -10.06 -5.70
C LEU A 75 9.31 -8.55 -5.55
N ARG A 76 10.19 -7.70 -6.11
CA ARG A 76 9.97 -6.24 -6.11
C ARG A 76 8.73 -5.85 -6.92
N ALA A 77 8.54 -6.43 -8.10
CA ALA A 77 7.36 -6.19 -8.93
C ALA A 77 6.05 -6.61 -8.23
N ALA A 78 6.08 -7.69 -7.46
CA ALA A 78 4.92 -8.18 -6.71
C ALA A 78 4.43 -7.21 -5.61
N VAL A 79 5.24 -6.23 -5.20
CA VAL A 79 4.79 -5.15 -4.30
C VAL A 79 3.69 -4.32 -4.93
N SER A 80 3.69 -4.16 -6.26
CA SER A 80 2.70 -3.35 -6.99
C SER A 80 1.27 -3.80 -6.70
N ILE A 81 1.00 -5.12 -6.77
CA ILE A 81 -0.37 -5.63 -6.57
C ILE A 81 -0.85 -5.48 -5.11
N GLU A 82 0.06 -5.46 -4.14
CA GLU A 82 -0.28 -5.16 -2.75
C GLU A 82 -0.62 -3.67 -2.58
N LEU A 83 0.11 -2.75 -3.23
CA LEU A 83 -0.23 -1.32 -3.18
C LEU A 83 -1.54 -1.02 -3.92
N VAL A 84 -1.78 -1.61 -5.08
CA VAL A 84 -3.07 -1.51 -5.78
C VAL A 84 -4.20 -2.07 -4.90
N HIS A 85 -3.97 -3.15 -4.19
CA HIS A 85 -4.97 -3.67 -3.24
C HIS A 85 -5.25 -2.71 -2.09
N ILE A 86 -4.21 -2.07 -1.53
CA ILE A 86 -4.38 -1.07 -0.46
C ILE A 86 -5.14 0.16 -0.97
N PHE A 87 -4.85 0.62 -2.20
CA PHE A 87 -5.65 1.66 -2.85
C PHE A 87 -7.15 1.31 -2.83
N LEU A 88 -7.50 0.10 -3.28
CA LEU A 88 -8.88 -0.37 -3.30
C LEU A 88 -9.47 -0.44 -1.88
N LEU A 89 -8.70 -0.93 -0.89
CA LEU A 89 -9.17 -1.03 0.49
C LEU A 89 -9.42 0.33 1.13
N ILE A 90 -8.58 1.34 0.84
CA ILE A 90 -8.79 2.71 1.36
C ILE A 90 -10.11 3.29 0.84
N HIS A 91 -10.44 3.05 -0.44
CA HIS A 91 -11.72 3.52 -1.01
C HIS A 91 -12.92 2.71 -0.49
N ASP A 92 -12.74 1.40 -0.34
CA ASP A 92 -13.74 0.48 0.22
C ASP A 92 -14.13 0.88 1.64
N ASP A 93 -13.14 1.20 2.48
CA ASP A 93 -13.35 1.68 3.85
C ASP A 93 -14.24 2.94 3.91
N ILE A 94 -14.14 3.83 2.91
CA ILE A 94 -15.01 5.02 2.82
C ILE A 94 -16.43 4.61 2.43
N ILE A 95 -16.57 3.72 1.43
CA ILE A 95 -17.86 3.25 0.92
C ILE A 95 -18.62 2.50 2.00
N ASP A 96 -17.93 1.59 2.71
CA ASP A 96 -18.49 0.74 3.77
C ASP A 96 -18.61 1.47 5.12
N ARG A 97 -17.99 2.64 5.24
CA ARG A 97 -17.90 3.43 6.48
C ARG A 97 -17.20 2.68 7.60
N ASP A 98 -16.18 1.91 7.26
CA ASP A 98 -15.38 1.16 8.22
C ASP A 98 -14.41 2.09 8.96
N GLU A 99 -14.57 2.25 10.26
CA GLU A 99 -13.68 3.10 11.06
C GLU A 99 -12.34 2.44 11.40
N LYS A 100 -12.27 1.09 11.33
CA LYS A 100 -11.07 0.32 11.73
C LYS A 100 -10.77 -0.82 10.77
N ARG A 101 -9.47 -1.02 10.51
CA ARG A 101 -8.91 -2.14 9.76
C ARG A 101 -7.67 -2.67 10.48
N HIS A 102 -7.61 -3.99 10.71
CA HIS A 102 -6.52 -4.64 11.47
C HIS A 102 -6.22 -3.99 12.84
N GLY A 103 -7.25 -3.48 13.52
CA GLY A 103 -7.13 -2.82 14.81
C GLY A 103 -6.66 -1.37 14.76
N MET A 104 -6.35 -0.84 13.59
CA MET A 104 -6.00 0.57 13.36
C MET A 104 -7.20 1.35 12.81
N ALA A 105 -7.19 2.67 12.96
CA ALA A 105 -8.14 3.53 12.27
C ALA A 105 -7.99 3.35 10.74
N THR A 106 -9.06 3.47 9.98
CA THR A 106 -9.00 3.55 8.52
C THR A 106 -8.47 4.92 8.10
N ALA A 107 -8.07 5.09 6.82
CA ALA A 107 -7.48 6.34 6.38
C ALA A 107 -8.43 7.54 6.60
N HIS A 108 -9.72 7.41 6.23
CA HIS A 108 -10.67 8.49 6.41
C HIS A 108 -10.91 8.81 7.89
N ALA A 109 -11.04 7.81 8.76
CA ALA A 109 -11.23 8.01 10.19
C ALA A 109 -10.01 8.67 10.84
N HIS A 110 -8.79 8.32 10.40
CA HIS A 110 -7.56 8.95 10.86
C HIS A 110 -7.51 10.45 10.50
N PHE A 111 -7.71 10.80 9.22
CA PHE A 111 -7.68 12.19 8.78
C PHE A 111 -8.84 13.02 9.34
N GLU A 112 -10.02 12.42 9.51
CA GLU A 112 -11.13 13.07 10.22
C GLU A 112 -10.74 13.40 11.66
N SER A 113 -10.11 12.48 12.38
CA SER A 113 -9.68 12.72 13.76
C SER A 113 -8.72 13.89 13.90
N ILE A 114 -7.81 14.06 12.93
CA ILE A 114 -6.90 15.22 12.88
C ILE A 114 -7.70 16.49 12.59
N ALA A 115 -8.61 16.44 11.62
CA ALA A 115 -9.40 17.61 11.20
C ALA A 115 -10.36 18.13 12.29
N ARG A 116 -10.87 17.25 13.14
CA ARG A 116 -11.76 17.64 14.27
C ARG A 116 -11.14 18.62 15.25
N THR A 117 -9.83 18.76 15.27
CA THR A 117 -9.14 19.76 16.09
C THR A 117 -9.26 21.20 15.54
N VAL A 118 -9.67 21.33 14.27
CA VAL A 118 -9.67 22.62 13.53
C VAL A 118 -11.03 22.93 12.91
N PHE A 119 -11.78 21.91 12.46
CA PHE A 119 -13.00 22.08 11.69
C PHE A 119 -14.26 21.66 12.48
N SER A 120 -15.43 22.07 12.00
CA SER A 120 -16.70 21.53 12.45
C SER A 120 -16.77 20.02 12.20
N HIS A 121 -17.68 19.30 12.88
CA HIS A 121 -17.80 17.83 12.73
C HIS A 121 -18.10 17.44 11.28
N ALA A 122 -18.99 18.16 10.58
CA ALA A 122 -19.34 17.85 9.20
C ALA A 122 -18.16 18.11 8.23
N ASP A 123 -17.45 19.21 8.44
CA ASP A 123 -16.28 19.56 7.63
C ASP A 123 -15.11 18.63 7.90
N ALA A 124 -14.93 18.16 9.14
CA ALA A 124 -13.90 17.19 9.50
C ALA A 124 -14.15 15.82 8.81
N ALA A 125 -15.39 15.35 8.76
CA ALA A 125 -15.75 14.11 8.06
C ALA A 125 -15.52 14.23 6.56
N HIS A 126 -15.91 15.36 5.96
CA HIS A 126 -15.65 15.63 4.54
C HIS A 126 -14.15 15.69 4.25
N PHE A 127 -13.37 16.36 5.08
CA PHE A 127 -11.91 16.40 4.98
C PHE A 127 -11.30 14.99 5.07
N GLY A 128 -11.74 14.18 6.06
CA GLY A 128 -11.28 12.82 6.23
C GLY A 128 -11.47 11.96 4.99
N ASN A 129 -12.68 12.00 4.41
CA ASN A 129 -12.99 11.28 3.17
C ASN A 129 -12.15 11.78 1.99
N SER A 130 -12.05 13.10 1.82
CA SER A 130 -11.29 13.70 0.72
C SER A 130 -9.80 13.34 0.79
N MET A 131 -9.22 13.38 1.98
CA MET A 131 -7.83 12.99 2.19
C MET A 131 -7.60 11.50 1.94
N ALA A 132 -8.53 10.65 2.35
CA ALA A 132 -8.41 9.22 2.09
C ALA A 132 -8.47 8.90 0.59
N ILE A 133 -9.34 9.57 -0.18
CA ILE A 133 -9.38 9.45 -1.64
C ILE A 133 -8.04 9.85 -2.26
N ILE A 134 -7.53 11.04 -1.94
CA ILE A 134 -6.26 11.55 -2.49
C ILE A 134 -5.09 10.60 -2.16
N VAL A 135 -5.01 10.15 -0.92
CA VAL A 135 -3.94 9.26 -0.46
C VAL A 135 -4.10 7.86 -1.08
N GLY A 136 -5.32 7.38 -1.23
CA GLY A 136 -5.61 6.13 -1.94
C GLY A 136 -5.12 6.19 -3.39
N ASP A 137 -5.50 7.23 -4.13
CA ASP A 137 -5.07 7.44 -5.53
C ASP A 137 -3.55 7.51 -5.64
N MET A 138 -2.90 8.21 -4.71
CA MET A 138 -1.44 8.27 -4.67
C MET A 138 -0.81 6.89 -4.47
N VAL A 139 -1.36 6.05 -3.59
CA VAL A 139 -0.89 4.68 -3.37
C VAL A 139 -1.10 3.82 -4.62
N GLY A 140 -2.23 3.97 -5.30
CA GLY A 140 -2.49 3.32 -6.59
C GLY A 140 -1.48 3.72 -7.67
N ALA A 141 -1.17 5.02 -7.77
CA ALA A 141 -0.14 5.53 -8.69
C ALA A 141 1.25 4.97 -8.37
N LEU A 142 1.63 4.93 -7.08
CA LEU A 142 2.88 4.32 -6.62
C LEU A 142 2.94 2.82 -6.94
N GLY A 143 1.82 2.09 -6.82
CA GLY A 143 1.73 0.69 -7.23
C GLY A 143 2.01 0.50 -8.72
N ASN A 144 1.42 1.33 -9.58
CA ASN A 144 1.70 1.32 -11.02
C ASN A 144 3.16 1.69 -11.33
N GLN A 145 3.73 2.67 -10.65
CA GLN A 145 5.12 3.06 -10.83
C GLN A 145 6.08 1.88 -10.64
N ILE A 146 5.84 1.00 -9.66
CA ILE A 146 6.66 -0.19 -9.42
C ILE A 146 6.73 -1.08 -10.66
N ILE A 147 5.60 -1.29 -11.33
CA ILE A 147 5.54 -2.12 -12.55
C ILE A 147 6.34 -1.47 -13.68
N PHE A 148 6.15 -0.18 -13.92
CA PHE A 148 6.89 0.53 -14.97
C PHE A 148 8.40 0.60 -14.70
N GLU A 149 8.81 0.69 -13.41
CA GLU A 149 10.22 0.67 -13.00
C GLU A 149 10.78 -0.74 -12.79
N SER A 150 9.97 -1.79 -13.00
CA SER A 150 10.36 -3.18 -12.72
C SER A 150 11.55 -3.67 -13.53
N GLY A 151 11.79 -3.05 -14.71
CA GLY A 151 12.81 -3.46 -15.66
C GLY A 151 12.46 -4.75 -16.43
N PHE A 152 11.23 -5.22 -16.33
CA PHE A 152 10.72 -6.23 -17.26
C PHE A 152 10.51 -5.62 -18.65
N PRO A 153 10.64 -6.41 -19.74
CA PRO A 153 10.37 -5.92 -21.08
C PRO A 153 8.96 -5.35 -21.20
N PRO A 154 8.75 -4.21 -21.91
CA PRO A 154 7.44 -3.56 -22.01
C PRO A 154 6.31 -4.48 -22.51
N GLU A 155 6.62 -5.46 -23.36
CA GLU A 155 5.67 -6.45 -23.84
C GLU A 155 5.21 -7.46 -22.77
N ARG A 156 5.79 -7.41 -21.56
CA ARG A 156 5.46 -8.26 -20.41
C ARG A 156 4.89 -7.49 -19.23
N VAL A 157 4.79 -6.17 -19.34
CA VAL A 157 4.22 -5.24 -18.39
C VAL A 157 2.90 -4.70 -18.91
#